data_28cfea2420da8152bee95f90fb7015b3
#
_entry.id   28cfea2420da8152bee95f90fb7015b3
#
_cell.length_a   1.000
_cell.length_b   1.000
_cell.length_c   1.000
_cell.angle_alpha   90.00
_cell.angle_beta   90.00
_cell.angle_gamma   90.00
#
_symmetry.space_group_name_H-M   'P 1'
#
loop_
_entity.id
_entity.type
_entity.pdbx_description
1 polymer ?
#
loop_
_entity_poly.entity_id
_entity_poly.type
_entity_poly.pdbx_seq_one_letter_code
_entity_poly.pdbx_strand_id
1 'polypeptide(L)'
;DFKFDQSAAVEYQTNFGRIADVGEDYVLALLSDSSDAESTVENVSDRKVAETMLETFLNAEGRIIVACVASNILRIQQVINAAFESGRKIFLTGSELEEIVNIALSLNKLTVPDKELIVNFNQMKKLADDELVILETGNAGEPIKALQKMALGRHRQVNLHEGDLVYIATTPSVAMETQIARTKDLIYRADAEVFEMANS
;
A
#
# COMPACT_ATOMS: atom_id res chain seq x y z
N ASP A 1 -16.81 3.30 4.92
CA ASP A 1 -16.40 3.44 3.51
C ASP A 1 -16.93 2.29 2.68
N PHE A 2 -17.16 2.51 1.40
CA PHE A 2 -17.54 1.49 0.43
C PHE A 2 -17.01 1.84 -0.96
N LYS A 3 -16.85 0.82 -1.80
CA LYS A 3 -16.44 0.97 -3.20
C LYS A 3 -17.20 -0.04 -4.05
N PHE A 4 -17.77 0.41 -5.15
CA PHE A 4 -18.48 -0.45 -6.10
C PHE A 4 -17.53 -0.93 -7.22
N ASP A 5 -16.43 -1.58 -6.83
CA ASP A 5 -15.46 -2.15 -7.76
C ASP A 5 -15.73 -3.64 -8.00
N GLN A 6 -16.26 -3.98 -9.17
CA GLN A 6 -16.51 -5.35 -9.57
C GLN A 6 -15.27 -6.07 -10.10
N SER A 7 -14.16 -5.36 -10.30
CA SER A 7 -12.88 -5.94 -10.70
C SER A 7 -12.06 -6.46 -9.50
N ALA A 8 -12.48 -6.14 -8.28
CA ALA A 8 -11.84 -6.63 -7.06
C ALA A 8 -11.98 -8.16 -6.93
N ALA A 9 -11.11 -8.79 -6.14
CA ALA A 9 -11.25 -10.20 -5.79
C ALA A 9 -12.61 -10.47 -5.15
N VAL A 10 -13.18 -11.66 -5.39
CA VAL A 10 -14.57 -12.01 -5.05
C VAL A 10 -14.92 -11.71 -3.58
N GLU A 11 -14.00 -11.95 -2.67
CA GLU A 11 -14.18 -11.67 -1.23
C GLU A 11 -14.28 -10.17 -0.87
N TYR A 12 -13.87 -9.29 -1.78
CA TYR A 12 -13.93 -7.82 -1.60
C TYR A 12 -15.01 -7.16 -2.46
N GLN A 13 -15.71 -7.93 -3.30
CA GLN A 13 -16.79 -7.40 -4.12
C GLN A 13 -18.02 -7.06 -3.30
N THR A 14 -18.66 -5.95 -3.63
CA THR A 14 -19.95 -5.58 -3.05
C THR A 14 -21.04 -6.54 -3.51
N ASN A 15 -21.78 -7.12 -2.58
CA ASN A 15 -22.92 -7.98 -2.88
C ASN A 15 -24.16 -7.13 -3.22
N PHE A 16 -24.30 -6.76 -4.48
CA PHE A 16 -25.43 -5.97 -4.96
C PHE A 16 -26.78 -6.69 -4.80
N GLY A 17 -26.81 -8.03 -4.94
CA GLY A 17 -28.01 -8.81 -4.70
C GLY A 17 -28.55 -8.59 -3.29
N ARG A 18 -27.66 -8.66 -2.29
CA ARG A 18 -28.05 -8.42 -0.90
C ARG A 18 -28.51 -6.99 -0.64
N ILE A 19 -27.90 -5.99 -1.32
CA ILE A 19 -28.34 -4.60 -1.22
C ILE A 19 -29.73 -4.45 -1.83
N ALA A 20 -29.99 -5.07 -2.98
CA ALA A 20 -31.29 -5.05 -3.62
C ALA A 20 -32.38 -5.70 -2.75
N ASP A 21 -32.10 -6.88 -2.17
CA ASP A 21 -33.02 -7.56 -1.26
C ASP A 21 -33.43 -6.66 -0.08
N VAL A 22 -32.44 -5.97 0.54
CA VAL A 22 -32.71 -5.02 1.64
C VAL A 22 -33.52 -3.82 1.15
N GLY A 23 -33.31 -3.39 -0.10
CA GLY A 23 -34.02 -2.27 -0.73
C GLY A 23 -35.49 -2.57 -1.01
N GLU A 24 -35.87 -3.87 -1.15
CA GLU A 24 -37.27 -4.29 -1.31
C GLU A 24 -38.07 -4.21 0.00
N ASP A 25 -37.38 -4.24 1.15
CA ASP A 25 -37.97 -4.03 2.45
C ASP A 25 -38.12 -2.53 2.74
N TYR A 26 -38.96 -2.20 3.75
CA TYR A 26 -39.08 -0.80 4.19
C TYR A 26 -37.79 -0.34 4.85
N VAL A 27 -37.05 0.61 4.20
CA VAL A 27 -35.84 1.21 4.72
C VAL A 27 -36.14 2.56 5.36
N LEU A 28 -36.06 2.65 6.68
CA LEU A 28 -36.33 3.88 7.44
C LEU A 28 -35.24 4.95 7.21
N ALA A 29 -33.97 4.55 7.18
CA ALA A 29 -32.85 5.46 7.03
C ALA A 29 -31.65 4.76 6.38
N LEU A 30 -30.89 5.48 5.55
CA LEU A 30 -29.61 5.06 5.00
C LEU A 30 -28.51 5.96 5.61
N LEU A 31 -27.55 5.32 6.30
CA LEU A 31 -26.36 5.99 6.80
C LEU A 31 -25.17 5.54 5.93
N SER A 32 -24.62 6.48 5.18
CA SER A 32 -23.59 6.21 4.19
C SER A 32 -22.43 7.19 4.33
N ASP A 33 -21.21 6.73 4.05
CA ASP A 33 -20.09 7.62 3.82
C ASP A 33 -20.33 8.44 2.53
N SER A 34 -20.00 9.71 2.59
CA SER A 34 -20.15 10.65 1.47
C SER A 34 -18.93 11.59 1.34
N SER A 35 -17.78 11.20 1.90
CA SER A 35 -16.59 12.04 1.98
C SER A 35 -16.14 12.57 0.61
N ASP A 36 -16.25 11.74 -0.43
CA ASP A 36 -15.80 12.06 -1.79
C ASP A 36 -16.97 12.25 -2.78
N ALA A 37 -18.20 12.51 -2.28
CA ALA A 37 -19.39 12.63 -3.12
C ALA A 37 -19.32 13.78 -4.15
N GLU A 38 -18.53 14.81 -3.88
CA GLU A 38 -18.32 15.97 -4.78
C GLU A 38 -17.09 15.79 -5.67
N SER A 39 -16.32 14.70 -5.49
CA SER A 39 -15.14 14.45 -6.30
C SER A 39 -15.53 14.11 -7.73
N THR A 40 -14.95 14.84 -8.68
CA THR A 40 -15.09 14.55 -10.13
C THR A 40 -14.00 13.59 -10.61
N VAL A 41 -13.13 13.15 -9.72
CA VAL A 41 -12.04 12.25 -10.03
C VAL A 41 -12.58 10.83 -10.13
N GLU A 42 -12.35 10.20 -11.26
CA GLU A 42 -12.73 8.81 -11.47
C GLU A 42 -11.85 7.89 -10.59
N ASN A 43 -12.50 7.08 -9.76
CA ASN A 43 -11.79 6.12 -8.92
C ASN A 43 -11.12 5.05 -9.77
N VAL A 44 -9.81 4.91 -9.60
CA VAL A 44 -9.05 3.85 -10.27
C VAL A 44 -9.47 2.50 -9.68
N SER A 45 -9.72 1.52 -10.54
CA SER A 45 -10.08 0.17 -10.10
C SER A 45 -8.89 -0.50 -9.40
N ASP A 46 -9.16 -1.37 -8.42
CA ASP A 46 -8.12 -2.12 -7.70
C ASP A 46 -7.29 -3.00 -8.63
N ARG A 47 -7.91 -3.48 -9.72
CA ARG A 47 -7.21 -4.19 -10.79
C ARG A 47 -6.18 -3.29 -11.49
N LYS A 48 -6.57 -2.07 -11.87
CA LYS A 48 -5.64 -1.13 -12.51
C LYS A 48 -4.49 -0.74 -11.59
N VAL A 49 -4.79 -0.58 -10.30
CA VAL A 49 -3.76 -0.35 -9.27
C VAL A 49 -2.75 -1.50 -9.24
N ALA A 50 -3.22 -2.75 -9.22
CA ALA A 50 -2.36 -3.93 -9.20
C ALA A 50 -1.50 -4.05 -10.48
N GLU A 51 -2.10 -3.82 -11.66
CA GLU A 51 -1.41 -3.85 -12.95
C GLU A 51 -0.29 -2.79 -13.01
N THR A 52 -0.60 -1.55 -12.63
CA THR A 52 0.38 -0.45 -12.63
C THR A 52 1.49 -0.68 -11.61
N MET A 53 1.15 -1.23 -10.43
CA MET A 53 2.14 -1.59 -9.42
C MET A 53 3.11 -2.65 -9.95
N LEU A 54 2.60 -3.71 -10.57
CA LEU A 54 3.43 -4.77 -11.15
C LEU A 54 4.34 -4.22 -12.26
N GLU A 55 3.79 -3.40 -13.17
CA GLU A 55 4.58 -2.75 -14.22
C GLU A 55 5.72 -1.90 -13.63
N THR A 56 5.43 -1.13 -12.59
CA THR A 56 6.42 -0.34 -11.87
C THR A 56 7.50 -1.21 -11.23
N PHE A 57 7.11 -2.33 -10.59
CA PHE A 57 8.04 -3.25 -9.93
C PHE A 57 8.97 -3.95 -10.92
N LEU A 58 8.46 -4.28 -12.11
CA LEU A 58 9.25 -4.90 -13.18
C LEU A 58 10.29 -3.94 -13.80
N ASN A 59 9.97 -2.64 -13.85
CA ASN A 59 10.81 -1.64 -14.51
C ASN A 59 11.74 -0.87 -13.55
N ALA A 60 11.54 -0.95 -12.24
CA ALA A 60 12.38 -0.26 -11.27
C ALA A 60 13.79 -0.87 -11.21
N GLU A 61 14.82 -0.03 -11.31
CA GLU A 61 16.23 -0.44 -11.24
C GLU A 61 16.75 -0.45 -9.79
N GLY A 62 16.14 0.34 -8.89
CA GLY A 62 16.48 0.43 -7.48
C GLY A 62 15.52 -0.32 -6.55
N ARG A 63 15.67 -0.06 -5.24
CA ARG A 63 14.74 -0.56 -4.23
C ARG A 63 13.39 0.11 -4.37
N ILE A 64 12.35 -0.61 -4.03
CA ILE A 64 10.99 -0.07 -3.97
C ILE A 64 10.56 0.01 -2.51
N ILE A 65 10.18 1.20 -2.07
CA ILE A 65 9.66 1.43 -0.73
C ILE A 65 8.17 1.72 -0.82
N VAL A 66 7.34 0.87 -0.27
CA VAL A 66 5.89 1.04 -0.24
C VAL A 66 5.45 1.43 1.16
N ALA A 67 4.79 2.57 1.28
CA ALA A 67 4.23 3.04 2.55
C ALA A 67 2.70 2.99 2.50
N CYS A 68 2.08 2.14 3.31
CA CYS A 68 0.62 2.01 3.38
C CYS A 68 0.14 1.82 4.82
N VAL A 69 -1.16 2.05 5.05
CA VAL A 69 -1.75 1.76 6.36
C VAL A 69 -1.93 0.25 6.54
N ALA A 70 -1.66 -0.22 7.75
CA ALA A 70 -1.67 -1.65 8.09
C ALA A 70 -3.05 -2.31 7.93
N SER A 71 -4.14 -1.55 8.05
CA SER A 71 -5.51 -2.05 7.84
C SER A 71 -5.87 -2.30 6.38
N ASN A 72 -5.08 -1.81 5.43
CA ASN A 72 -5.32 -2.03 4.00
C ASN A 72 -4.73 -3.36 3.53
N ILE A 73 -5.37 -4.46 3.94
CA ILE A 73 -4.93 -5.84 3.61
C ILE A 73 -4.89 -6.08 2.09
N LEU A 74 -5.83 -5.51 1.34
CA LEU A 74 -5.83 -5.61 -0.12
C LEU A 74 -4.56 -5.00 -0.72
N ARG A 75 -4.13 -3.83 -0.26
CA ARG A 75 -2.89 -3.18 -0.71
C ARG A 75 -1.66 -4.01 -0.36
N ILE A 76 -1.61 -4.57 0.84
CA ILE A 76 -0.54 -5.47 1.26
C ILE A 76 -0.49 -6.70 0.35
N GLN A 77 -1.64 -7.29 0.00
CA GLN A 77 -1.69 -8.41 -0.94
C GLN A 77 -1.19 -8.03 -2.34
N GLN A 78 -1.56 -6.85 -2.84
CA GLN A 78 -1.07 -6.36 -4.14
C GLN A 78 0.45 -6.20 -4.16
N VAL A 79 1.04 -5.67 -3.07
CA VAL A 79 2.50 -5.55 -2.93
C VAL A 79 3.17 -6.93 -2.92
N ILE A 80 2.60 -7.89 -2.17
CA ILE A 80 3.11 -9.28 -2.11
C ILE A 80 3.09 -9.91 -3.51
N ASN A 81 1.98 -9.78 -4.23
CA ASN A 81 1.84 -10.34 -5.57
C ASN A 81 2.83 -9.69 -6.55
N ALA A 82 2.92 -8.36 -6.56
CA ALA A 82 3.82 -7.63 -7.44
C ALA A 82 5.30 -7.96 -7.16
N ALA A 83 5.69 -8.08 -5.90
CA ALA A 83 7.03 -8.48 -5.52
C ALA A 83 7.36 -9.91 -5.98
N PHE A 84 6.43 -10.85 -5.77
CA PHE A 84 6.60 -12.23 -6.21
C PHE A 84 6.74 -12.33 -7.74
N GLU A 85 5.85 -11.69 -8.49
CA GLU A 85 5.84 -11.71 -9.95
C GLU A 85 7.05 -10.99 -10.57
N SER A 86 7.59 -9.96 -9.89
CA SER A 86 8.81 -9.27 -10.31
C SER A 86 10.11 -9.93 -9.82
N GLY A 87 10.02 -11.04 -9.09
CA GLY A 87 11.20 -11.76 -8.55
C GLY A 87 11.88 -11.07 -7.37
N ARG A 88 11.26 -10.04 -6.77
CA ARG A 88 11.79 -9.27 -5.65
C ARG A 88 11.44 -9.93 -4.31
N LYS A 89 12.28 -9.74 -3.31
CA LYS A 89 12.02 -10.12 -1.91
C LYS A 89 11.42 -8.96 -1.14
N ILE A 90 10.68 -9.24 -0.08
CA ILE A 90 10.01 -8.22 0.74
C ILE A 90 10.63 -8.18 2.13
N PHE A 91 11.06 -6.99 2.56
CA PHE A 91 11.38 -6.72 3.94
C PHE A 91 10.24 -5.93 4.58
N LEU A 92 9.69 -6.47 5.68
CA LEU A 92 8.61 -5.83 6.44
C LEU A 92 9.20 -4.92 7.50
N THR A 93 8.71 -3.69 7.59
CA THR A 93 9.07 -2.74 8.63
C THR A 93 7.85 -1.94 9.07
N GLY A 94 7.92 -1.34 10.25
CA GLY A 94 6.81 -0.64 10.87
C GLY A 94 6.28 -1.32 12.13
N SER A 95 5.49 -0.54 12.89
CA SER A 95 4.87 -1.06 14.09
C SER A 95 3.80 -2.09 13.75
N GLU A 96 3.81 -3.23 14.43
CA GLU A 96 2.76 -4.25 14.37
C GLU A 96 2.58 -4.98 13.02
N LEU A 97 3.39 -4.67 11.99
CA LEU A 97 3.18 -5.26 10.66
C LEU A 97 3.33 -6.79 10.65
N GLU A 98 4.37 -7.30 11.29
CA GLU A 98 4.58 -8.75 11.35
C GLU A 98 3.38 -9.44 12.03
N GLU A 99 2.82 -8.85 13.07
CA GLU A 99 1.65 -9.38 13.77
C GLU A 99 0.40 -9.34 12.88
N ILE A 100 0.15 -8.21 12.21
CA ILE A 100 -0.99 -8.04 11.30
C ILE A 100 -0.90 -9.03 10.13
N VAL A 101 0.27 -9.18 9.52
CA VAL A 101 0.50 -10.16 8.44
C VAL A 101 0.24 -11.58 8.93
N ASN A 102 0.74 -11.96 10.11
CA ASN A 102 0.51 -13.27 10.69
C ASN A 102 -0.96 -13.53 11.00
N ILE A 103 -1.68 -12.56 11.54
CA ILE A 103 -3.12 -12.66 11.78
C ILE A 103 -3.88 -12.81 10.44
N ALA A 104 -3.56 -11.96 9.44
CA ALA A 104 -4.21 -12.01 8.14
C ALA A 104 -3.96 -13.35 7.42
N LEU A 105 -2.76 -13.91 7.53
CA LEU A 105 -2.44 -15.26 7.04
C LEU A 105 -3.26 -16.34 7.76
N SER A 106 -3.34 -16.29 9.09
CA SER A 106 -4.09 -17.26 9.89
C SER A 106 -5.60 -17.26 9.58
N LEU A 107 -6.11 -16.09 9.19
CA LEU A 107 -7.52 -15.90 8.80
C LEU A 107 -7.76 -16.15 7.30
N ASN A 108 -6.76 -16.58 6.53
CA ASN A 108 -6.80 -16.74 5.07
C ASN A 108 -7.25 -15.45 4.34
N LYS A 109 -6.92 -14.27 4.90
CA LYS A 109 -7.17 -12.97 4.29
C LYS A 109 -5.95 -12.42 3.54
N LEU A 110 -4.82 -13.06 3.69
CA LEU A 110 -3.56 -12.78 3.00
C LEU A 110 -2.93 -14.10 2.57
N THR A 111 -2.31 -14.09 1.39
CA THR A 111 -1.60 -15.25 0.85
C THR A 111 -0.18 -14.84 0.48
N VAL A 112 0.81 -15.61 0.92
CA VAL A 112 2.20 -15.46 0.51
C VAL A 112 2.56 -16.65 -0.37
N PRO A 113 2.81 -16.44 -1.68
CA PRO A 113 3.03 -17.53 -2.63
C PRO A 113 4.27 -18.38 -2.33
N ASP A 114 5.30 -17.75 -1.78
CA ASP A 114 6.58 -18.40 -1.44
C ASP A 114 7.00 -17.98 -0.02
N LYS A 115 7.32 -18.95 0.82
CA LYS A 115 7.80 -18.73 2.20
C LYS A 115 9.11 -17.94 2.26
N GLU A 116 9.92 -17.99 1.20
CA GLU A 116 11.17 -17.25 1.11
C GLU A 116 11.00 -15.84 0.56
N LEU A 117 9.78 -15.44 0.23
CA LEU A 117 9.47 -14.10 -0.29
C LEU A 117 9.74 -13.01 0.75
N ILE A 118 9.35 -13.27 2.00
CA ILE A 118 9.54 -12.32 3.11
C ILE A 118 10.87 -12.63 3.79
N VAL A 119 11.74 -11.63 3.84
CA VAL A 119 13.10 -11.74 4.37
C VAL A 119 13.27 -10.97 5.68
N ASN A 120 14.19 -11.47 6.53
CA ASN A 120 14.58 -10.75 7.73
C ASN A 120 15.65 -9.68 7.44
N PHE A 121 15.95 -8.85 8.45
CA PHE A 121 16.91 -7.76 8.34
C PHE A 121 18.31 -8.18 7.86
N ASN A 122 18.80 -9.33 8.30
CA ASN A 122 20.12 -9.81 7.89
C ASN A 122 20.16 -10.35 6.46
N GLN A 123 19.06 -10.92 6.00
CA GLN A 123 18.88 -11.36 4.61
C GLN A 123 18.74 -10.15 3.69
N MET A 124 17.90 -9.16 4.07
CA MET A 124 17.71 -7.92 3.33
C MET A 124 19.04 -7.22 2.98
N LYS A 125 19.98 -7.16 3.93
CA LYS A 125 21.31 -6.52 3.72
C LYS A 125 22.20 -7.19 2.67
N LYS A 126 21.84 -8.37 2.23
CA LYS A 126 22.62 -9.14 1.24
C LYS A 126 22.02 -9.07 -0.16
N LEU A 127 20.85 -8.52 -0.30
CA LEU A 127 20.14 -8.36 -1.57
C LEU A 127 20.66 -7.13 -2.31
N ALA A 128 20.65 -7.23 -3.63
CA ALA A 128 20.84 -6.07 -4.49
C ALA A 128 19.59 -5.16 -4.45
N ASP A 129 19.74 -3.91 -4.86
CA ASP A 129 18.67 -2.92 -4.78
C ASP A 129 17.47 -3.31 -5.67
N ASP A 130 17.71 -3.84 -6.84
CA ASP A 130 16.70 -4.33 -7.77
C ASP A 130 16.00 -5.61 -7.34
N GLU A 131 16.48 -6.27 -6.28
CA GLU A 131 15.89 -7.47 -5.69
C GLU A 131 14.99 -7.17 -4.48
N LEU A 132 14.85 -5.91 -4.06
CA LEU A 132 14.27 -5.57 -2.76
C LEU A 132 13.05 -4.66 -2.85
N VAL A 133 11.98 -5.08 -2.16
CA VAL A 133 10.82 -4.25 -1.78
C VAL A 133 10.83 -4.08 -0.27
N ILE A 134 10.67 -2.87 0.20
CA ILE A 134 10.50 -2.54 1.61
C ILE A 134 9.05 -2.11 1.82
N LEU A 135 8.31 -2.88 2.60
CA LEU A 135 6.93 -2.56 2.96
C LEU A 135 6.89 -1.94 4.35
N GLU A 136 6.61 -0.65 4.39
CA GLU A 136 6.46 0.12 5.63
C GLU A 136 4.98 0.32 5.94
N THR A 137 4.55 -0.08 7.11
CA THR A 137 3.16 0.11 7.53
C THR A 137 3.07 0.61 8.97
N GLY A 138 1.88 1.06 9.32
CA GLY A 138 1.55 1.53 10.66
C GLY A 138 0.11 2.02 10.71
N ASN A 139 -0.28 2.61 11.83
CA ASN A 139 -1.54 3.32 11.97
C ASN A 139 -1.57 4.58 11.12
N ALA A 140 -2.74 5.19 10.95
CA ALA A 140 -2.90 6.39 10.12
C ALA A 140 -1.84 7.48 10.43
N GLY A 141 -1.08 7.86 9.42
CA GLY A 141 -0.01 8.88 9.52
C GLY A 141 1.37 8.36 9.96
N GLU A 142 1.49 7.15 10.50
CA GLU A 142 2.78 6.56 10.87
C GLU A 142 3.67 6.26 9.68
N PRO A 143 3.18 5.68 8.56
CA PRO A 143 4.00 5.43 7.37
C PRO A 143 4.63 6.70 6.81
N ILE A 144 3.90 7.81 6.81
CA ILE A 144 4.41 9.12 6.36
C ILE A 144 5.54 9.61 7.26
N LYS A 145 5.39 9.47 8.59
CA LYS A 145 6.46 9.82 9.54
C LYS A 145 7.68 8.91 9.41
N ALA A 146 7.46 7.63 9.11
CA ALA A 146 8.54 6.69 8.86
C ALA A 146 9.32 7.06 7.59
N LEU A 147 8.64 7.38 6.48
CA LEU A 147 9.28 7.88 5.27
C LEU A 147 10.12 9.14 5.51
N GLN A 148 9.61 10.09 6.32
CA GLN A 148 10.40 11.28 6.71
C GLN A 148 11.68 10.91 7.47
N LYS A 149 11.59 9.92 8.38
CA LYS A 149 12.79 9.43 9.10
C LYS A 149 13.76 8.73 8.16
N MET A 150 13.25 7.93 7.21
CA MET A 150 14.07 7.26 6.18
C MET A 150 14.81 8.28 5.32
N ALA A 151 14.10 9.32 4.83
CA ALA A 151 14.69 10.39 4.02
C ALA A 151 15.70 11.25 4.77
N LEU A 152 15.55 11.39 6.08
CA LEU A 152 16.48 12.14 6.94
C LEU A 152 17.66 11.29 7.48
N GLY A 153 17.76 10.01 7.10
CA GLY A 153 18.80 9.12 7.63
C GLY A 153 18.61 8.75 9.10
N ARG A 154 17.39 8.84 9.62
CA ARG A 154 17.05 8.64 11.06
C ARG A 154 16.19 7.42 11.33
N HIS A 155 15.86 6.65 10.29
CA HIS A 155 15.11 5.42 10.49
C HIS A 155 16.03 4.30 10.99
N ARG A 156 15.53 3.46 11.91
CA ARG A 156 16.36 2.48 12.63
C ARG A 156 16.93 1.38 11.71
N GLN A 157 16.18 0.98 10.69
CA GLN A 157 16.49 -0.19 9.85
C GLN A 157 16.82 0.18 8.41
N VAL A 158 16.12 1.18 7.86
CA VAL A 158 16.19 1.54 6.44
C VAL A 158 16.27 3.06 6.29
N ASN A 159 17.23 3.53 5.52
CA ASN A 159 17.30 4.92 5.11
C ASN A 159 17.23 4.99 3.58
N LEU A 160 16.62 6.07 3.04
CA LEU A 160 16.57 6.29 1.60
C LEU A 160 17.95 6.65 1.06
N HIS A 161 18.17 6.27 -0.18
CA HIS A 161 19.35 6.66 -0.95
C HIS A 161 18.99 6.86 -2.43
N GLU A 162 19.96 7.32 -3.20
CA GLU A 162 19.84 7.52 -4.65
C GLU A 162 19.33 6.27 -5.36
N GLY A 163 18.35 6.46 -6.24
CA GLY A 163 17.73 5.41 -7.04
C GLY A 163 16.59 4.66 -6.36
N ASP A 164 16.28 4.95 -5.09
CA ASP A 164 15.08 4.39 -4.43
C ASP A 164 13.80 4.92 -5.09
N LEU A 165 12.81 4.04 -5.26
CA LEU A 165 11.48 4.39 -5.72
C LEU A 165 10.48 4.27 -4.58
N VAL A 166 9.87 5.38 -4.17
CA VAL A 166 8.94 5.42 -3.03
C VAL A 166 7.50 5.51 -3.51
N TYR A 167 6.68 4.52 -3.14
CA TYR A 167 5.25 4.52 -3.37
C TYR A 167 4.48 4.85 -2.10
N ILE A 168 3.81 6.00 -2.10
CA ILE A 168 2.95 6.43 -0.98
C ILE A 168 1.53 5.94 -1.26
N ALA A 169 1.20 4.79 -0.70
CA ALA A 169 -0.07 4.09 -0.90
C ALA A 169 -1.09 4.40 0.22
N THR A 170 -1.15 5.66 0.63
CA THR A 170 -2.14 6.14 1.60
C THR A 170 -3.01 7.21 0.95
N THR A 171 -4.33 7.14 1.16
CA THR A 171 -5.23 8.22 0.75
C THR A 171 -5.09 9.37 1.76
N PRO A 172 -4.57 10.53 1.35
CA PRO A 172 -4.40 11.64 2.27
C PRO A 172 -5.77 12.25 2.64
N SER A 173 -5.99 12.50 3.91
CA SER A 173 -7.00 13.47 4.28
C SER A 173 -6.49 14.89 3.95
N VAL A 174 -7.37 15.85 3.75
CA VAL A 174 -7.01 17.26 3.51
C VAL A 174 -6.01 17.77 4.58
N ALA A 175 -6.18 17.33 5.83
CA ALA A 175 -5.25 17.66 6.93
C ALA A 175 -3.83 17.10 6.74
N MET A 176 -3.63 16.08 5.90
CA MET A 176 -2.33 15.45 5.66
C MET A 176 -1.62 15.95 4.40
N GLU A 177 -2.26 16.70 3.53
CA GLU A 177 -1.69 17.16 2.25
C GLU A 177 -0.35 17.89 2.43
N THR A 178 -0.28 18.84 3.38
CA THR A 178 0.95 19.58 3.67
C THR A 178 2.07 18.65 4.17
N GLN A 179 1.71 17.64 4.97
CA GLN A 179 2.67 16.68 5.48
C GLN A 179 3.19 15.76 4.37
N ILE A 180 2.33 15.35 3.45
CA ILE A 180 2.71 14.55 2.26
C ILE A 180 3.62 15.37 1.35
N ALA A 181 3.25 16.62 1.02
CA ALA A 181 4.08 17.49 0.21
C ALA A 181 5.49 17.65 0.81
N ARG A 182 5.57 17.92 2.12
CA ARG A 182 6.87 17.97 2.82
C ARG A 182 7.63 16.64 2.76
N THR A 183 6.92 15.52 2.83
CA THR A 183 7.57 14.19 2.77
C THR A 183 8.15 13.95 1.39
N LYS A 184 7.43 14.30 0.32
CA LYS A 184 7.94 14.24 -1.06
C LYS A 184 9.21 15.09 -1.23
N ASP A 185 9.23 16.32 -0.72
CA ASP A 185 10.42 17.16 -0.76
C ASP A 185 11.64 16.50 -0.07
N LEU A 186 11.42 15.83 1.05
CA LEU A 186 12.48 15.12 1.76
C LEU A 186 12.97 13.89 0.98
N ILE A 187 12.06 13.16 0.31
CA ILE A 187 12.41 12.01 -0.54
C ILE A 187 13.26 12.47 -1.72
N TYR A 188 12.86 13.53 -2.44
CA TYR A 188 13.65 14.08 -3.56
C TYR A 188 15.02 14.60 -3.12
N ARG A 189 15.14 15.15 -1.90
CA ARG A 189 16.45 15.57 -1.34
C ARG A 189 17.36 14.39 -0.97
N ALA A 190 16.82 13.20 -0.85
CA ALA A 190 17.58 11.98 -0.66
C ALA A 190 17.94 11.30 -2.01
N ASP A 191 17.75 12.02 -3.13
CA ASP A 191 17.96 11.53 -4.49
C ASP A 191 17.12 10.28 -4.82
N ALA A 192 15.99 10.13 -4.14
CA ALA A 192 14.97 9.10 -4.39
C ALA A 192 13.78 9.69 -5.16
N GLU A 193 13.05 8.84 -5.85
CA GLU A 193 11.88 9.22 -6.63
C GLU A 193 10.57 8.84 -5.93
N VAL A 194 9.51 9.61 -6.19
CA VAL A 194 8.16 9.29 -5.72
C VAL A 194 7.34 8.78 -6.89
N PHE A 195 6.82 7.57 -6.76
CA PHE A 195 5.82 7.05 -7.65
C PHE A 195 4.43 7.42 -7.13
N GLU A 196 3.69 8.12 -7.95
CA GLU A 196 2.31 8.48 -7.67
C GLU A 196 1.39 7.73 -8.63
N MET A 197 0.47 6.95 -8.09
CA MET A 197 -0.65 6.52 -8.90
C MET A 197 -1.62 7.69 -9.03
N ALA A 198 -1.93 8.06 -10.26
CA ALA A 198 -2.99 9.04 -10.51
C ALA A 198 -4.26 8.55 -9.80
N ASN A 199 -4.64 9.23 -8.72
CA ASN A 199 -5.93 9.08 -8.03
C ASN A 199 -6.21 7.69 -7.43
N SER A 200 -5.26 7.13 -6.69
CA SER A 200 -5.51 5.94 -5.86
C SER A 200 -6.02 6.33 -4.47
#